data_751578826afe31f80de57ad9b136a494
#
_entry.id   751578826afe31f80de57ad9b136a494
#
_cell.length_a   1.000
_cell.length_b   1.000
_cell.length_c   1.000
_cell.angle_alpha   90.00
_cell.angle_beta   90.00
_cell.angle_gamma   90.00
#
_symmetry.space_group_name_H-M   'P 1'
#
loop_
_entity.id
_entity.type
_entity.pdbx_description
1 polymer ?
#
loop_
_entity_poly.entity_id
_entity_poly.type
_entity_poly.pdbx_seq_one_letter_code
_entity_poly.pdbx_strand_id
1 'polypeptide(L)'
;MQFTAQAERQLIESLAYIAVDRPGAASAVLERIEAALERIAAFPEAGRPVPEFPGSPYREVIVRPYRLFYRRSGTGLVVVAVWHEAQLPKPGSGGPEQGGVSG
;
A
#
# COMPACT_ATOMS: atom_id res chain seq x y z
N MET A 1 -13.01 -0.73 2.36
CA MET A 1 -11.97 -1.28 1.47
C MET A 1 -11.36 -2.52 2.10
N GLN A 2 -11.09 -3.54 1.29
CA GLN A 2 -10.53 -4.79 1.78
C GLN A 2 -9.01 -4.80 1.57
N PHE A 3 -8.34 -5.67 2.34
CA PHE A 3 -6.91 -5.92 2.22
C PHE A 3 -6.67 -7.37 1.90
N THR A 4 -5.67 -7.67 1.08
CA THR A 4 -5.18 -9.05 0.97
C THR A 4 -4.46 -9.42 2.26
N ALA A 5 -4.30 -10.71 2.52
CA ALA A 5 -3.56 -11.18 3.70
C ALA A 5 -2.13 -10.64 3.71
N GLN A 6 -1.49 -10.57 2.55
CA GLN A 6 -0.15 -9.99 2.42
C GLN A 6 -0.13 -8.52 2.80
N ALA A 7 -1.07 -7.73 2.28
CA ALA A 7 -1.13 -6.30 2.57
C ALA A 7 -1.39 -6.04 4.04
N GLU A 8 -2.29 -6.80 4.64
CA GLU A 8 -2.58 -6.69 6.08
C GLU A 8 -1.34 -6.98 6.92
N ARG A 9 -0.61 -8.04 6.59
CA ARG A 9 0.62 -8.41 7.27
C ARG A 9 1.67 -7.32 7.16
N GLN A 10 1.84 -6.78 5.95
CA GLN A 10 2.80 -5.70 5.70
C GLN A 10 2.44 -4.44 6.47
N LEU A 11 1.15 -4.09 6.55
CA LEU A 11 0.70 -2.94 7.32
C LEU A 11 0.98 -3.14 8.81
N ILE A 12 0.63 -4.29 9.36
CA ILE A 12 0.83 -4.58 10.78
C ILE A 12 2.32 -4.53 11.13
N GLU A 13 3.17 -5.14 10.31
CA GLU A 13 4.62 -5.13 10.51
C GLU A 13 5.18 -3.71 10.47
N SER A 14 4.70 -2.89 9.53
CA SER A 14 5.14 -1.50 9.40
C SER A 14 4.77 -0.68 10.64
N LEU A 15 3.53 -0.81 11.11
CA LEU A 15 3.07 -0.08 12.28
C LEU A 15 3.78 -0.56 13.55
N ALA A 16 4.01 -1.85 13.68
CA ALA A 16 4.73 -2.40 14.82
C ALA A 16 6.18 -1.87 14.87
N TYR A 17 6.82 -1.78 13.73
CA TYR A 17 8.17 -1.24 13.64
C TYR A 17 8.24 0.21 14.13
N ILE A 18 7.30 1.05 13.70
CA ILE A 18 7.23 2.44 14.13
C ILE A 18 6.93 2.53 15.63
N ALA A 19 6.03 1.68 16.13
CA ALA A 19 5.57 1.74 17.52
C ALA A 19 6.65 1.39 18.54
N VAL A 20 7.70 0.66 18.13
CA VAL A 20 8.82 0.35 19.02
C VAL A 20 9.45 1.64 19.57
N ASP A 21 9.69 2.61 18.69
CA ASP A 21 10.32 3.87 19.09
C ASP A 21 9.32 4.98 19.37
N ARG A 22 8.21 5.00 18.64
CA ARG A 22 7.24 6.11 18.66
C ARG A 22 5.80 5.60 18.58
N PRO A 23 5.21 5.15 19.68
CA PRO A 23 3.83 4.64 19.64
C PRO A 23 2.82 5.63 19.09
N GLY A 24 2.94 6.91 19.43
CA GLY A 24 2.06 7.95 18.90
C GLY A 24 2.22 8.17 17.40
N ALA A 25 3.42 7.98 16.87
CA ALA A 25 3.66 8.09 15.42
C ALA A 25 2.96 6.97 14.66
N ALA A 26 2.93 5.76 15.21
CA ALA A 26 2.22 4.63 14.57
C ALA A 26 0.73 4.93 14.44
N SER A 27 0.11 5.46 15.49
CA SER A 27 -1.31 5.84 15.45
C SER A 27 -1.57 6.93 14.42
N ALA A 28 -0.69 7.94 14.36
CA ALA A 28 -0.84 9.03 13.39
C ALA A 28 -0.71 8.54 11.95
N VAL A 29 0.22 7.63 11.68
CA VAL A 29 0.36 7.03 10.34
C VAL A 29 -0.90 6.25 9.97
N LEU A 30 -1.42 5.45 10.90
CA LEU A 30 -2.63 4.68 10.65
C LEU A 30 -3.82 5.59 10.32
N GLU A 31 -3.99 6.68 11.06
CA GLU A 31 -5.06 7.64 10.78
C GLU A 31 -4.95 8.22 9.38
N ARG A 32 -3.74 8.55 8.95
CA ARG A 32 -3.51 9.07 7.59
C ARG A 32 -3.77 8.02 6.52
N ILE A 33 -3.41 6.77 6.79
CA ILE A 33 -3.70 5.67 5.88
C ILE A 33 -5.22 5.48 5.76
N GLU A 34 -5.93 5.48 6.87
CA GLU A 34 -7.39 5.33 6.86
C GLU A 34 -8.06 6.45 6.07
N ALA A 35 -7.62 7.69 6.25
CA ALA A 35 -8.15 8.83 5.49
C ALA A 35 -7.87 8.68 3.99
N ALA A 36 -6.67 8.25 3.62
CA ALA A 36 -6.32 8.03 2.23
C ALA A 36 -7.18 6.93 1.60
N LEU A 37 -7.42 5.84 2.32
CA LEU A 37 -8.24 4.73 1.83
C LEU A 37 -9.70 5.13 1.67
N GLU A 38 -10.24 5.95 2.57
CA GLU A 38 -11.60 6.49 2.43
C GLU A 38 -11.72 7.32 1.16
N ARG A 39 -10.72 8.14 0.88
CA ARG A 39 -10.70 8.96 -0.33
C ARG A 39 -10.66 8.09 -1.58
N ILE A 40 -9.85 7.05 -1.60
CA ILE A 40 -9.75 6.13 -2.73
C ILE A 40 -11.04 5.34 -2.91
N ALA A 41 -11.69 4.95 -1.82
CA ALA A 41 -12.97 4.25 -1.90
C ALA A 41 -14.02 5.13 -2.57
N ALA A 42 -14.00 6.43 -2.29
CA ALA A 42 -14.91 7.40 -2.92
C ALA A 42 -14.49 7.75 -4.35
N PHE A 43 -13.20 7.82 -4.62
CA PHE A 43 -12.63 8.21 -5.90
C PHE A 43 -11.52 7.22 -6.31
N PRO A 44 -11.90 6.07 -6.90
CA PRO A 44 -10.92 5.01 -7.19
C PRO A 44 -9.74 5.43 -8.07
N GLU A 45 -9.89 6.50 -8.84
CA GLU A 45 -8.83 7.01 -9.71
C GLU A 45 -7.97 8.07 -9.04
N ALA A 46 -8.19 8.35 -7.75
CA ALA A 46 -7.38 9.33 -7.02
C ALA A 46 -5.93 8.90 -6.84
N GLY A 47 -5.66 7.59 -6.78
CA GLY A 47 -4.29 7.08 -6.81
C GLY A 47 -3.71 7.13 -8.21
N ARG A 48 -2.38 7.17 -8.31
CA ARG A 48 -1.70 7.21 -9.60
C ARG A 48 -1.38 5.81 -10.12
N PRO A 49 -1.28 5.61 -11.42
CA PRO A 49 -0.71 4.38 -11.96
C PRO A 49 0.69 4.17 -11.39
N VAL A 50 1.06 2.93 -11.15
CA VAL A 50 2.37 2.61 -10.55
C VAL A 50 3.45 2.70 -11.62
N PRO A 51 4.45 3.59 -11.45
CA PRO A 51 5.46 3.80 -12.49
C PRO A 51 6.29 2.56 -12.82
N GLU A 52 6.55 1.71 -11.85
CA GLU A 52 7.36 0.50 -12.03
C GLU A 52 6.64 -0.61 -12.77
N PHE A 53 5.32 -0.52 -12.88
CA PHE A 53 4.50 -1.54 -13.52
C PHE A 53 3.57 -0.89 -14.55
N PRO A 54 4.15 -0.31 -15.62
CA PRO A 54 3.34 0.41 -16.62
C PRO A 54 2.36 -0.55 -17.31
N GLY A 55 1.14 -0.06 -17.51
CA GLY A 55 0.09 -0.85 -18.13
C GLY A 55 -0.57 -1.87 -17.22
N SER A 56 -0.16 -1.94 -15.96
CA SER A 56 -0.77 -2.84 -14.99
C SER A 56 -2.09 -2.26 -14.45
N PRO A 57 -2.92 -3.10 -13.81
CA PRO A 57 -4.16 -2.61 -13.20
C PRO A 57 -3.96 -1.90 -11.87
N TYR A 58 -2.72 -1.81 -11.39
CA TYR A 58 -2.42 -1.28 -10.07
C TYR A 58 -2.34 0.25 -10.07
N ARG A 59 -2.83 0.81 -8.97
CA ARG A 59 -2.63 2.21 -8.62
C ARG A 59 -2.00 2.27 -7.24
N GLU A 60 -1.42 3.41 -6.91
CA GLU A 60 -0.83 3.61 -5.59
C GLU A 60 -1.26 4.94 -5.00
N VAL A 61 -1.25 4.99 -3.69
CA VAL A 61 -1.37 6.22 -2.93
C VAL A 61 -0.20 6.29 -1.95
N ILE A 62 0.39 7.48 -1.84
CA ILE A 62 1.53 7.70 -0.97
C ILE A 62 1.05 8.26 0.36
N VAL A 63 1.39 7.56 1.44
CA VAL A 63 1.20 8.03 2.81
C VAL A 63 2.57 7.88 3.47
N ARG A 64 3.38 8.91 3.37
CA ARG A 64 4.79 8.82 3.74
C ARG A 64 5.03 8.27 5.13
N PRO A 65 5.95 7.34 5.30
CA PRO A 65 6.95 6.90 4.28
C PRO A 65 6.51 5.67 3.48
N TYR A 66 5.21 5.42 3.36
CA TYR A 66 4.70 4.19 2.75
C TYR A 66 4.00 4.44 1.43
N ARG A 67 4.01 3.39 0.59
CA ARG A 67 3.27 3.30 -0.66
C ARG A 67 2.21 2.22 -0.46
N LEU A 68 0.96 2.54 -0.72
CA LEU A 68 -0.14 1.57 -0.66
C LEU A 68 -0.59 1.28 -2.08
N PHE A 69 -0.53 0.02 -2.47
CA PHE A 69 -0.92 -0.42 -3.81
C PHE A 69 -2.31 -1.03 -3.76
N TYR A 70 -3.14 -0.69 -4.73
CA TYR A 70 -4.50 -1.22 -4.78
C TYR A 70 -4.91 -1.49 -6.23
N ARG A 71 -5.96 -2.28 -6.39
CA ARG A 71 -6.58 -2.56 -7.68
C ARG A 71 -8.06 -2.86 -7.50
N ARG A 72 -8.78 -2.93 -8.59
CA ARG A 72 -10.17 -3.35 -8.54
C ARG A 72 -10.27 -4.85 -8.26
N SER A 73 -11.32 -5.23 -7.57
CA SER A 73 -11.64 -6.62 -7.28
C SER A 73 -13.17 -6.73 -7.25
N GLY A 74 -13.73 -7.33 -8.29
CA GLY A 74 -15.19 -7.34 -8.44
C GLY A 74 -15.73 -5.92 -8.57
N THR A 75 -16.68 -5.56 -7.73
CA THR A 75 -17.25 -4.20 -7.72
C THR A 75 -16.56 -3.27 -6.76
N GLY A 76 -15.56 -3.75 -6.03
CA GLY A 76 -14.85 -2.96 -5.03
C GLY A 76 -13.38 -2.80 -5.35
N LEU A 77 -12.64 -2.37 -4.34
CA LEU A 77 -11.20 -2.20 -4.40
C LEU A 77 -10.54 -3.03 -3.31
N VAL A 78 -9.32 -3.47 -3.58
CA VAL A 78 -8.52 -4.21 -2.63
C VAL A 78 -7.12 -3.63 -2.55
N VAL A 79 -6.62 -3.43 -1.33
CA VAL A 79 -5.22 -3.07 -1.09
C VAL A 79 -4.41 -4.35 -1.13
N VAL A 80 -3.42 -4.40 -2.00
CA VAL A 80 -2.67 -5.64 -2.28
C VAL A 80 -1.28 -5.64 -1.67
N ALA A 81 -0.73 -4.48 -1.36
CA ALA A 81 0.60 -4.39 -0.76
C ALA A 81 0.80 -3.03 -0.07
N VAL A 82 1.64 -3.04 0.94
CA VAL A 82 2.10 -1.83 1.64
C VAL A 82 3.62 -1.89 1.67
N TRP A 83 4.28 -0.97 0.97
CA TRP A 83 5.73 -0.92 0.89
C TRP A 83 6.25 0.36 1.50
N HIS A 84 7.45 0.30 2.06
CA HIS A 84 8.20 1.51 2.37
C HIS A 84 8.67 2.14 1.05
N GLU A 85 8.73 3.46 0.99
CA GLU A 85 9.14 4.19 -0.22
C GLU A 85 10.50 3.75 -0.76
N ALA A 86 11.40 3.32 0.13
CA ALA A 86 12.74 2.89 -0.25
C ALA A 86 12.79 1.48 -0.85
N GLN A 87 11.72 0.71 -0.76
CA GLN A 87 11.71 -0.65 -1.29
C GLN A 87 11.55 -0.64 -2.80
N LEU A 88 12.30 -1.49 -3.46
CA LEU A 88 12.27 -1.64 -4.91
C LEU A 88 11.68 -3.02 -5.27
N PRO A 89 10.95 -3.10 -6.38
CA PRO A 89 10.44 -4.39 -6.84
C PRO A 89 11.59 -5.30 -7.26
N LYS A 90 11.39 -6.61 -7.12
CA LYS A 90 12.33 -7.59 -7.66
C LYS A 90 12.35 -7.49 -9.17
N PRO A 91 13.53 -7.65 -9.80
CA PRO A 91 13.60 -7.75 -11.25
C PRO A 91 12.69 -8.87 -11.76
N GLY A 92 11.90 -8.55 -12.78
CA GLY A 92 11.00 -9.52 -13.40
C GLY A 92 9.68 -9.75 -12.68
N SER A 93 9.42 -9.07 -11.56
CA SER A 93 8.12 -9.18 -10.91
C SER A 93 7.05 -8.51 -11.76
N GLY A 94 5.83 -9.09 -11.78
CA GLY A 94 4.72 -8.57 -12.57
C GLY A 94 3.87 -7.54 -11.87
N GLY A 95 4.16 -7.25 -10.60
CA GLY A 95 3.40 -6.30 -9.82
C GLY A 95 3.61 -6.49 -8.33
N PRO A 96 2.97 -5.64 -7.50
CA PRO A 96 3.19 -5.65 -6.04
C PRO A 96 2.67 -6.91 -5.35
N GLU A 97 1.77 -7.65 -5.97
CA GLU A 97 1.25 -8.91 -5.41
C GLU A 97 2.20 -10.08 -5.62
N GLN A 98 3.20 -9.94 -6.44
CA GLN A 98 4.07 -11.05 -6.82
C GLN A 98 5.19 -11.30 -5.79
N GLY A 99 5.03 -10.77 -4.58
CA GLY A 99 5.90 -11.08 -3.45
C GLY A 99 7.32 -10.58 -3.57
N GLY A 100 7.58 -9.74 -4.52
CA GLY A 100 8.93 -9.40 -4.85
C GLY A 100 9.35 -8.01 -4.43
N VAL A 101 9.76 -7.82 -3.18
CA VAL A 101 10.44 -6.59 -2.79
C VAL A 101 11.83 -6.92 -2.29
N SER A 102 12.78 -6.05 -2.67
CA SER A 102 14.11 -6.08 -2.10
C SER A 102 14.22 -4.94 -1.10
N GLY A 103 14.86 -5.17 -0.07
CA GLY A 103 15.05 -4.07 0.83
C GLY A 103 15.35 -4.39 2.20
#